data_6bd2163f100c1085364493a22467f098
#
_entry.id   6bd2163f100c1085364493a22467f098
#
_cell.length_a   1.000
_cell.length_b   1.000
_cell.length_c   1.000
_cell.angle_alpha   90.00
_cell.angle_beta   90.00
_cell.angle_gamma   90.00
#
_symmetry.space_group_name_H-M   'P 1'
#
loop_
_entity.id
_entity.type
_entity.pdbx_description
1 polymer ?
#
loop_
_entity_poly.entity_id
_entity_poly.type
_entity_poly.pdbx_seq_one_letter_code
_entity_poly.pdbx_strand_id
1 'polypeptide(L)'
;AKYTTQLPTNIELDGEWEVALTEIMYNNKWGNISGEWLRYYNGRSFSEKMHVPNGVYTQQSLLAKVRELLKEAGDTCGHVRFEQYNFSMDYIEVVNDGSLPLRGFDMSPRLAEILGLQKYHIMKLVESGHESYRIYGNKMKGLLEPSVTSLFVYCDVLEHIPVGDTLAPLLRCVNIEGELGKRVGARYAFPMYIPVQKKVFDSVEINIMTETGDPAPFIDGPSTVTLHFRR
;
A
#
# COMPACT_ATOMS: atom_id res chain seq x y z
N ALA A 1 -5.27 8.21 -2.42
CA ALA A 1 -6.65 8.51 -1.98
C ALA A 1 -7.32 9.42 -3.01
N LYS A 2 -8.59 9.15 -3.30
CA LYS A 2 -9.38 9.93 -4.26
C LYS A 2 -10.77 10.19 -3.69
N TYR A 3 -11.25 11.43 -3.78
CA TYR A 3 -12.59 11.82 -3.33
C TYR A 3 -13.11 13.04 -4.09
N THR A 4 -14.43 13.14 -4.19
CA THR A 4 -15.12 14.25 -4.83
C THR A 4 -15.98 14.97 -3.79
N THR A 5 -15.87 16.29 -3.74
CA THR A 5 -16.72 17.14 -2.91
C THR A 5 -17.76 17.81 -3.78
N GLN A 6 -19.04 17.54 -3.53
CA GLN A 6 -20.14 18.22 -4.16
C GLN A 6 -20.32 19.59 -3.52
N LEU A 7 -20.38 20.62 -4.33
CA LEU A 7 -20.62 21.99 -3.89
C LEU A 7 -22.12 22.27 -3.73
N PRO A 8 -22.51 23.15 -2.81
CA PRO A 8 -23.93 23.49 -2.61
C PRO A 8 -24.54 24.26 -3.78
N THR A 9 -23.71 24.92 -4.59
CA THR A 9 -24.09 25.68 -5.76
C THR A 9 -23.02 25.58 -6.85
N ASN A 10 -23.42 25.75 -8.10
CA ASN A 10 -22.44 25.88 -9.20
C ASN A 10 -21.56 27.10 -8.99
N ILE A 11 -20.28 26.92 -9.23
CA ILE A 11 -19.32 28.00 -9.33
C ILE A 11 -19.16 28.36 -10.81
N GLU A 12 -19.32 29.64 -11.13
CA GLU A 12 -19.07 30.20 -12.47
C GLU A 12 -17.95 31.23 -12.35
N LEU A 13 -16.84 30.97 -13.05
CA LEU A 13 -15.64 31.80 -13.02
C LEU A 13 -15.55 32.62 -14.30
N ASP A 14 -15.74 33.93 -14.18
CA ASP A 14 -15.54 34.87 -15.29
C ASP A 14 -14.10 35.39 -15.29
N GLY A 15 -13.44 35.34 -16.45
CA GLY A 15 -12.04 35.74 -16.62
C GLY A 15 -11.05 34.65 -16.24
N GLU A 16 -9.81 35.07 -15.97
CA GLU A 16 -8.72 34.17 -15.60
C GLU A 16 -8.68 34.01 -14.09
N TRP A 17 -8.69 32.76 -13.65
CA TRP A 17 -8.64 32.38 -12.25
C TRP A 17 -7.53 31.37 -12.00
N GLU A 18 -6.96 31.48 -10.82
CA GLU A 18 -5.95 30.57 -10.32
C GLU A 18 -6.42 29.97 -8.98
N VAL A 19 -5.95 28.77 -8.67
CA VAL A 19 -6.21 28.12 -7.38
C VAL A 19 -4.92 27.58 -6.80
N ALA A 20 -4.83 27.60 -5.49
CA ALA A 20 -3.71 27.05 -4.75
C ALA A 20 -4.17 26.19 -3.56
N LEU A 21 -3.36 25.20 -3.21
CA LEU A 21 -3.43 24.49 -1.95
C LEU A 21 -2.89 25.39 -0.83
N THR A 22 -3.74 25.78 0.11
CA THR A 22 -3.33 26.59 1.26
C THR A 22 -3.14 25.78 2.53
N GLU A 23 -3.87 24.67 2.66
CA GLU A 23 -3.73 23.77 3.79
C GLU A 23 -4.06 22.34 3.36
N ILE A 24 -3.32 21.39 3.92
CA ILE A 24 -3.67 19.97 3.86
C ILE A 24 -3.55 19.37 5.24
N MET A 25 -4.51 18.55 5.64
CA MET A 25 -4.47 17.72 6.85
C MET A 25 -4.73 16.27 6.51
N TYR A 26 -3.95 15.38 7.07
CA TYR A 26 -4.09 13.93 6.89
C TYR A 26 -3.55 13.17 8.10
N ASN A 27 -3.92 11.91 8.23
CA ASN A 27 -3.30 11.04 9.19
C ASN A 27 -2.02 10.45 8.59
N ASN A 28 -0.87 10.72 9.21
CA ASN A 28 0.42 10.16 8.83
C ASN A 28 0.50 8.68 9.26
N LYS A 29 -0.44 7.87 8.78
CA LYS A 29 -0.55 6.45 9.08
C LYS A 29 -0.81 5.68 7.78
N TRP A 30 0.21 4.97 7.35
CA TRP A 30 0.25 4.29 6.06
C TRP A 30 0.11 2.79 6.23
N GLY A 31 -0.57 2.14 5.28
CA GLY A 31 -0.54 0.69 5.15
C GLY A 31 0.81 0.21 4.63
N ASN A 32 1.42 -0.72 5.33
CA ASN A 32 2.63 -1.38 4.83
C ASN A 32 2.32 -2.68 4.06
N ILE A 33 1.08 -3.16 4.15
CA ILE A 33 0.55 -4.30 3.40
C ILE A 33 -0.68 -3.84 2.62
N SER A 34 -0.67 -4.05 1.30
CA SER A 34 -1.80 -3.74 0.42
C SER A 34 -1.77 -4.61 -0.82
N GLY A 35 -2.88 -5.32 -1.08
CA GLY A 35 -3.04 -6.16 -2.27
C GLY A 35 -2.30 -7.49 -2.21
N GLU A 36 -1.65 -7.82 -1.09
CA GLU A 36 -0.90 -9.05 -0.93
C GLU A 36 -1.82 -10.25 -0.76
N TRP A 37 -1.38 -11.40 -1.28
CA TRP A 37 -2.15 -12.64 -1.22
C TRP A 37 -1.25 -13.86 -1.01
N LEU A 38 -1.88 -14.94 -0.54
CA LEU A 38 -1.30 -16.28 -0.47
C LEU A 38 -2.33 -17.34 -0.84
N ARG A 39 -1.89 -18.55 -1.17
CA ARG A 39 -2.71 -19.73 -1.38
C ARG A 39 -2.00 -20.98 -0.89
N TYR A 40 -2.77 -21.94 -0.45
CA TYR A 40 -2.28 -23.22 0.06
C TYR A 40 -2.35 -24.31 -1.03
N TYR A 41 -1.32 -25.16 -1.08
CA TYR A 41 -1.28 -26.34 -1.92
C TYR A 41 -1.52 -27.60 -1.07
N ASN A 42 -2.59 -28.33 -1.33
CA ASN A 42 -3.01 -29.50 -0.56
C ASN A 42 -2.41 -30.81 -1.05
N GLY A 43 -1.44 -30.78 -1.95
CA GLY A 43 -0.83 -31.91 -2.60
C GLY A 43 -1.51 -32.34 -3.90
N ARG A 44 -2.65 -31.72 -4.27
CA ARG A 44 -3.37 -31.97 -5.54
C ARG A 44 -3.66 -30.67 -6.28
N SER A 45 -4.07 -29.64 -5.58
CA SER A 45 -4.45 -28.36 -6.14
C SER A 45 -4.13 -27.21 -5.17
N PHE A 46 -4.05 -26.00 -5.71
CA PHE A 46 -4.02 -24.78 -4.90
C PHE A 46 -5.44 -24.41 -4.46
N SER A 47 -5.55 -23.86 -3.25
CA SER A 47 -6.73 -23.14 -2.81
C SER A 47 -6.95 -21.88 -3.65
N GLU A 48 -8.08 -21.22 -3.45
CA GLU A 48 -8.26 -19.84 -3.91
C GLU A 48 -7.23 -18.91 -3.25
N LYS A 49 -7.02 -17.74 -3.85
CA LYS A 49 -6.15 -16.71 -3.28
C LYS A 49 -6.81 -16.09 -2.06
N MET A 50 -6.14 -16.21 -0.93
CA MET A 50 -6.53 -15.55 0.31
C MET A 50 -5.78 -14.22 0.41
N HIS A 51 -6.50 -13.11 0.46
CA HIS A 51 -5.90 -11.80 0.53
C HIS A 51 -5.54 -11.42 1.96
N VAL A 52 -4.30 -10.96 2.15
CA VAL A 52 -3.91 -10.35 3.42
C VAL A 52 -4.65 -9.02 3.55
N PRO A 53 -5.41 -8.78 4.62
CA PRO A 53 -6.11 -7.51 4.78
C PRO A 53 -5.13 -6.32 4.72
N ASN A 54 -5.53 -5.27 4.02
CA ASN A 54 -4.72 -4.06 3.95
C ASN A 54 -4.56 -3.47 5.36
N GLY A 55 -3.35 -3.07 5.73
CA GLY A 55 -3.14 -2.57 7.08
C GLY A 55 -1.69 -2.28 7.44
N VAL A 56 -1.50 -1.94 8.72
CA VAL A 56 -0.19 -1.83 9.36
C VAL A 56 0.09 -3.10 10.13
N TYR A 57 1.17 -3.75 9.78
CA TYR A 57 1.60 -4.99 10.43
C TYR A 57 3.01 -4.81 10.99
N THR A 58 3.23 -5.38 12.16
CA THR A 58 4.56 -5.76 12.63
C THR A 58 4.93 -7.11 12.01
N GLN A 59 6.20 -7.49 12.07
CA GLN A 59 6.63 -8.81 11.61
C GLN A 59 5.82 -9.94 12.28
N GLN A 60 5.62 -9.84 13.58
CA GLN A 60 4.88 -10.84 14.34
C GLN A 60 3.40 -10.90 13.95
N SER A 61 2.74 -9.75 13.83
CA SER A 61 1.33 -9.70 13.43
C SER A 61 1.11 -10.15 11.99
N LEU A 62 2.04 -9.88 11.08
CA LEU A 62 1.98 -10.38 9.71
C LEU A 62 2.12 -11.90 9.67
N LEU A 63 3.10 -12.46 10.37
CA LEU A 63 3.28 -13.92 10.44
C LEU A 63 2.07 -14.62 11.08
N ALA A 64 1.50 -14.03 12.12
CA ALA A 64 0.27 -14.56 12.74
C ALA A 64 -0.88 -14.56 11.73
N LYS A 65 -1.05 -13.48 10.94
CA LYS A 65 -2.09 -13.41 9.91
C LYS A 65 -1.86 -14.38 8.76
N VAL A 66 -0.62 -14.55 8.32
CA VAL A 66 -0.25 -15.55 7.29
C VAL A 66 -0.60 -16.97 7.75
N ARG A 67 -0.30 -17.32 9.01
CA ARG A 67 -0.66 -18.63 9.59
C ARG A 67 -2.18 -18.82 9.66
N GLU A 68 -2.91 -17.80 10.04
CA GLU A 68 -4.38 -17.83 10.07
C GLU A 68 -4.95 -18.08 8.67
N LEU A 69 -4.50 -17.33 7.68
CA LEU A 69 -4.95 -17.47 6.29
C LEU A 69 -4.60 -18.85 5.71
N LEU A 70 -3.43 -19.41 6.03
CA LEU A 70 -3.09 -20.78 5.61
C LEU A 70 -4.06 -21.82 6.20
N LYS A 71 -4.47 -21.67 7.47
CA LYS A 71 -5.48 -22.53 8.09
C LYS A 71 -6.84 -22.39 7.39
N GLU A 72 -7.26 -21.17 7.10
CA GLU A 72 -8.50 -20.90 6.36
C GLU A 72 -8.43 -21.48 4.93
N ALA A 73 -7.27 -21.45 4.29
CA ALA A 73 -7.02 -22.01 2.97
C ALA A 73 -6.96 -23.56 2.95
N GLY A 74 -7.01 -24.21 4.11
CA GLY A 74 -7.08 -25.67 4.24
C GLY A 74 -5.90 -26.35 4.95
N ASP A 75 -4.91 -25.60 5.43
CA ASP A 75 -3.82 -26.16 6.26
C ASP A 75 -4.24 -26.32 7.74
N THR A 76 -5.30 -27.08 7.96
CA THR A 76 -5.90 -27.26 9.31
C THR A 76 -4.98 -27.98 10.30
N CYS A 77 -4.03 -28.75 9.79
CA CYS A 77 -3.08 -29.51 10.60
C CYS A 77 -1.74 -28.79 10.82
N GLY A 78 -1.55 -27.61 10.19
CA GLY A 78 -0.30 -26.83 10.30
C GLY A 78 0.89 -27.53 9.64
N HIS A 79 0.67 -28.14 8.47
CA HIS A 79 1.75 -28.76 7.67
C HIS A 79 2.78 -27.73 7.19
N VAL A 80 2.35 -26.49 6.96
CA VAL A 80 3.24 -25.39 6.63
C VAL A 80 3.44 -24.54 7.87
N ARG A 81 4.68 -24.46 8.33
CA ARG A 81 5.05 -23.69 9.52
C ARG A 81 6.02 -22.60 9.14
N PHE A 82 5.82 -21.43 9.70
CA PHE A 82 6.75 -20.32 9.63
C PHE A 82 7.41 -20.18 10.99
N GLU A 83 8.68 -20.56 11.09
CA GLU A 83 9.47 -20.40 12.29
C GLU A 83 10.34 -19.16 12.18
N GLN A 84 10.32 -18.33 13.21
CA GLN A 84 11.17 -17.16 13.32
C GLN A 84 12.23 -17.41 14.39
N TYR A 85 13.47 -17.40 14.01
CA TYR A 85 14.59 -17.58 14.90
C TYR A 85 15.27 -16.24 15.21
N ASN A 86 15.37 -15.91 16.48
CA ASN A 86 15.57 -14.56 16.96
C ASN A 86 16.86 -14.41 17.75
N PHE A 87 18.04 -14.74 17.26
CA PHE A 87 19.24 -14.45 18.07
C PHE A 87 20.41 -13.78 17.34
N SER A 88 20.44 -13.74 16.03
CA SER A 88 21.45 -12.98 15.27
C SER A 88 21.08 -12.69 13.81
N MET A 89 20.05 -13.34 13.28
CA MET A 89 19.52 -13.08 11.94
C MET A 89 18.01 -13.33 11.95
N ASP A 90 17.23 -12.30 11.63
CA ASP A 90 15.80 -12.43 11.41
C ASP A 90 15.57 -13.18 10.10
N TYR A 91 15.38 -14.48 10.17
CA TYR A 91 15.01 -15.29 9.02
C TYR A 91 13.76 -16.12 9.31
N ILE A 92 13.09 -16.53 8.27
CA ILE A 92 11.95 -17.43 8.36
C ILE A 92 12.37 -18.80 7.86
N GLU A 93 12.12 -19.82 8.66
CA GLU A 93 12.18 -21.20 8.25
C GLU A 93 10.78 -21.69 7.94
N VAL A 94 10.60 -22.24 6.74
CA VAL A 94 9.37 -22.90 6.34
C VAL A 94 9.61 -24.41 6.39
N VAL A 95 8.84 -25.09 7.22
CA VAL A 95 8.96 -26.52 7.42
C VAL A 95 7.71 -27.22 6.92
N ASN A 96 7.87 -28.20 6.05
CA ASN A 96 6.84 -29.18 5.76
C ASN A 96 7.13 -30.44 6.57
N ASP A 97 6.16 -30.95 7.32
CA ASP A 97 6.33 -32.02 8.30
C ASP A 97 6.39 -33.45 7.69
N GLY A 98 6.49 -33.54 6.36
CA GLY A 98 6.71 -34.82 5.68
C GLY A 98 5.48 -35.66 5.46
N SER A 99 4.27 -35.16 5.72
CA SER A 99 3.06 -35.88 5.39
C SER A 99 2.85 -35.92 3.87
N LEU A 100 2.66 -37.08 3.28
CA LEU A 100 2.32 -37.23 1.88
C LEU A 100 0.81 -37.09 1.65
N PRO A 101 0.39 -36.42 0.58
CA PRO A 101 1.16 -35.70 -0.44
C PRO A 101 1.74 -34.40 0.11
N LEU A 102 2.91 -33.99 -0.42
CA LEU A 102 3.59 -32.77 -0.02
C LEU A 102 2.64 -31.58 -0.05
N ARG A 103 2.65 -30.83 1.03
CA ARG A 103 1.87 -29.62 1.19
C ARG A 103 2.74 -28.40 0.92
N GLY A 104 2.12 -27.30 0.60
CA GLY A 104 2.89 -26.10 0.32
C GLY A 104 2.04 -24.84 0.26
N PHE A 105 2.61 -23.77 -0.21
CA PHE A 105 1.95 -22.48 -0.37
C PHE A 105 2.55 -21.73 -1.55
N ASP A 106 1.84 -20.74 -2.01
CA ASP A 106 2.29 -19.74 -2.97
C ASP A 106 1.81 -18.37 -2.49
N MET A 107 2.51 -17.33 -2.83
CA MET A 107 2.17 -15.97 -2.37
C MET A 107 2.60 -14.92 -3.39
N SER A 108 2.10 -13.70 -3.19
CA SER A 108 2.51 -12.57 -4.01
C SER A 108 4.01 -12.30 -3.87
N PRO A 109 4.68 -11.84 -4.93
CA PRO A 109 6.12 -11.58 -4.91
C PRO A 109 6.55 -10.63 -3.82
N ARG A 110 5.77 -9.57 -3.57
CA ARG A 110 6.05 -8.59 -2.52
C ARG A 110 5.91 -9.17 -1.12
N LEU A 111 4.89 -10.00 -0.87
CA LEU A 111 4.76 -10.70 0.40
C LEU A 111 5.94 -11.62 0.65
N ALA A 112 6.38 -12.37 -0.36
CA ALA A 112 7.57 -13.22 -0.28
C ALA A 112 8.83 -12.40 0.05
N GLU A 113 9.01 -11.25 -0.61
CA GLU A 113 10.14 -10.35 -0.33
C GLU A 113 10.13 -9.80 1.09
N ILE A 114 8.96 -9.34 1.59
CA ILE A 114 8.79 -8.86 2.97
C ILE A 114 9.15 -9.96 3.97
N LEU A 115 8.73 -11.19 3.71
CA LEU A 115 9.05 -12.34 4.54
C LEU A 115 10.49 -12.88 4.35
N GLY A 116 11.30 -12.24 3.51
CA GLY A 116 12.67 -12.64 3.24
C GLY A 116 12.81 -13.89 2.39
N LEU A 117 11.72 -14.35 1.79
CA LEU A 117 11.69 -15.55 0.96
C LEU A 117 12.07 -15.17 -0.49
N GLN A 118 13.25 -15.57 -0.92
CA GLN A 118 13.69 -15.31 -2.30
C GLN A 118 13.15 -16.39 -3.25
N LYS A 119 12.58 -15.94 -4.39
CA LYS A 119 12.12 -16.78 -5.52
C LYS A 119 11.38 -18.04 -5.09
N TYR A 120 10.06 -17.92 -4.94
CA TYR A 120 9.22 -18.94 -4.40
C TYR A 120 8.47 -19.69 -5.48
N HIS A 121 8.83 -20.90 -5.73
CA HIS A 121 8.01 -21.91 -6.40
C HIS A 121 8.13 -23.22 -5.64
N ILE A 122 7.11 -23.58 -4.89
CA ILE A 122 6.99 -24.82 -4.13
C ILE A 122 7.13 -26.06 -5.02
N MET A 123 6.84 -25.92 -6.29
CA MET A 123 6.82 -27.03 -7.24
C MET A 123 8.17 -27.74 -7.46
N LYS A 124 9.30 -27.08 -7.21
CA LYS A 124 10.63 -27.69 -7.42
C LYS A 124 11.05 -28.71 -6.37
N LEU A 125 10.41 -28.75 -5.21
CA LEU A 125 10.79 -29.62 -4.12
C LEU A 125 10.10 -30.97 -4.15
N VAL A 126 8.97 -31.05 -4.84
CA VAL A 126 8.23 -32.31 -5.09
C VAL A 126 9.04 -33.29 -5.95
N GLU A 127 9.93 -32.78 -6.80
CA GLU A 127 10.77 -33.59 -7.70
C GLU A 127 11.96 -34.27 -7.00
N SER A 128 12.31 -33.83 -5.80
CA SER A 128 13.50 -34.35 -5.09
C SER A 128 13.25 -35.58 -4.21
N GLY A 129 12.00 -36.04 -4.08
CA GLY A 129 11.66 -37.25 -3.31
C GLY A 129 11.84 -37.16 -1.80
N HIS A 130 12.03 -35.96 -1.26
CA HIS A 130 12.15 -35.75 0.18
C HIS A 130 10.78 -35.69 0.87
N GLU A 131 10.63 -36.43 1.95
CA GLU A 131 9.41 -36.45 2.77
C GLU A 131 9.16 -35.15 3.52
N SER A 132 10.20 -34.33 3.77
CA SER A 132 10.08 -33.01 4.38
C SER A 132 11.11 -32.07 3.76
N TYR A 133 10.80 -30.77 3.77
CA TYR A 133 11.72 -29.74 3.29
C TYR A 133 11.68 -28.48 4.15
N ARG A 134 12.81 -27.81 4.19
CA ARG A 134 12.95 -26.53 4.86
C ARG A 134 13.39 -25.48 3.89
N ILE A 135 12.81 -24.30 3.99
CA ILE A 135 13.19 -23.14 3.22
C ILE A 135 13.67 -22.09 4.18
N TYR A 136 14.90 -21.72 4.03
CA TYR A 136 15.50 -20.64 4.79
C TYR A 136 15.31 -19.34 4.03
N GLY A 137 14.61 -18.40 4.66
CA GLY A 137 14.54 -17.02 4.20
C GLY A 137 15.82 -16.29 4.51
N ASN A 138 16.09 -15.23 3.78
CA ASN A 138 17.02 -14.20 4.22
C ASN A 138 16.42 -13.39 5.35
N LYS A 139 17.21 -12.48 5.95
CA LYS A 139 16.69 -11.51 6.90
C LYS A 139 15.37 -10.94 6.39
N MET A 140 14.31 -11.05 7.17
CA MET A 140 13.07 -10.36 6.86
C MET A 140 13.41 -8.91 6.62
N LYS A 141 13.18 -8.42 5.42
CA LYS A 141 13.25 -6.99 5.17
C LYS A 141 12.24 -6.38 6.13
N GLY A 142 12.72 -5.55 7.05
CA GLY A 142 11.86 -4.92 8.03
C GLY A 142 10.60 -4.47 7.31
N LEU A 143 9.45 -4.74 7.88
CA LEU A 143 8.18 -4.25 7.34
C LEU A 143 8.40 -2.78 7.18
N LEU A 144 8.71 -2.44 5.96
CA LEU A 144 9.17 -1.14 5.56
C LEU A 144 8.21 -0.14 6.15
N GLU A 145 8.72 0.74 6.97
CA GLU A 145 8.06 2.01 7.13
C GLU A 145 7.66 2.40 5.72
N PRO A 146 6.39 2.65 5.45
CA PRO A 146 5.97 3.02 4.12
C PRO A 146 6.88 4.18 3.72
N SER A 147 7.69 3.98 2.71
CA SER A 147 8.65 4.96 2.21
C SER A 147 7.94 6.06 1.42
N VAL A 148 6.74 6.44 1.85
CA VAL A 148 6.03 7.58 1.28
C VAL A 148 6.67 8.82 1.89
N THR A 149 7.48 9.49 1.10
CA THR A 149 8.17 10.71 1.49
C THR A 149 7.44 11.95 1.01
N SER A 150 6.64 11.81 -0.02
CA SER A 150 5.92 12.91 -0.66
C SER A 150 4.54 12.49 -1.15
N LEU A 151 3.61 13.41 -1.09
CA LEU A 151 2.26 13.29 -1.65
C LEU A 151 2.12 14.23 -2.84
N PHE A 152 1.58 13.73 -3.92
CA PHE A 152 1.22 14.49 -5.10
C PHE A 152 -0.29 14.71 -5.08
N VAL A 153 -0.70 15.96 -4.87
CA VAL A 153 -2.11 16.36 -4.80
C VAL A 153 -2.55 16.88 -6.16
N TYR A 154 -3.49 16.20 -6.77
CA TYR A 154 -4.09 16.57 -8.05
C TYR A 154 -5.50 17.11 -7.83
N CYS A 155 -5.93 18.04 -8.69
CA CYS A 155 -7.26 18.63 -8.65
C CYS A 155 -7.82 18.76 -10.07
N ASP A 156 -9.01 18.25 -10.29
CA ASP A 156 -9.65 18.13 -11.61
C ASP A 156 -10.10 19.44 -12.27
N VAL A 157 -10.06 20.55 -11.53
CA VAL A 157 -10.40 21.87 -12.07
C VAL A 157 -9.22 22.63 -12.69
N LEU A 158 -7.99 22.09 -12.54
CA LEU A 158 -6.76 22.73 -12.96
C LEU A 158 -6.42 22.51 -14.44
N GLU A 159 -5.64 23.43 -14.98
CA GLU A 159 -4.87 23.16 -16.18
C GLU A 159 -3.84 22.05 -15.95
N HIS A 160 -3.59 21.27 -17.00
CA HIS A 160 -2.55 20.26 -17.00
C HIS A 160 -1.19 20.91 -17.19
N ILE A 161 -0.30 20.69 -16.24
CA ILE A 161 1.08 21.16 -16.28
C ILE A 161 2.04 19.98 -16.47
N PRO A 162 3.27 20.18 -16.97
CA PRO A 162 4.28 19.13 -17.02
C PRO A 162 4.62 18.61 -15.63
N VAL A 163 4.47 17.28 -15.44
CA VAL A 163 4.84 16.55 -14.23
C VAL A 163 5.69 15.36 -14.67
N GLY A 164 7.01 15.48 -14.55
CA GLY A 164 7.91 14.51 -15.14
C GLY A 164 7.79 14.49 -16.67
N ASP A 165 7.45 13.32 -17.21
CA ASP A 165 7.28 13.05 -18.65
C ASP A 165 5.82 13.13 -19.13
N THR A 166 4.90 13.57 -18.29
CA THR A 166 3.46 13.62 -18.58
C THR A 166 2.86 15.00 -18.27
N LEU A 167 1.63 15.22 -18.75
CA LEU A 167 0.80 16.36 -18.39
C LEU A 167 -0.25 15.93 -17.37
N ALA A 168 -0.33 16.63 -16.24
CA ALA A 168 -1.29 16.31 -15.19
C ALA A 168 -1.77 17.57 -14.43
N PRO A 169 -2.98 17.54 -13.85
CA PRO A 169 -3.55 18.66 -13.11
C PRO A 169 -2.99 18.68 -11.67
N LEU A 170 -1.66 18.82 -11.54
CA LEU A 170 -0.97 18.83 -10.26
C LEU A 170 -1.18 20.15 -9.54
N LEU A 171 -1.78 20.08 -8.37
CA LEU A 171 -1.99 21.23 -7.50
C LEU A 171 -0.74 21.52 -6.65
N ARG A 172 -0.15 20.48 -6.05
CA ARG A 172 1.05 20.62 -5.23
C ARG A 172 1.70 19.27 -4.92
N CYS A 173 3.04 19.28 -4.81
CA CYS A 173 3.79 18.24 -4.13
C CYS A 173 3.95 18.63 -2.64
N VAL A 174 3.63 17.71 -1.74
CA VAL A 174 3.61 17.89 -0.29
C VAL A 174 4.60 16.93 0.35
N ASN A 175 5.65 17.45 0.97
CA ASN A 175 6.56 16.61 1.75
C ASN A 175 5.85 16.12 3.02
N ILE A 176 6.07 14.86 3.36
CA ILE A 176 5.52 14.28 4.58
C ILE A 176 6.43 14.67 5.74
N GLU A 177 5.87 15.42 6.68
CA GLU A 177 6.54 15.85 7.89
C GLU A 177 5.73 15.38 9.10
N GLY A 178 6.41 15.22 10.25
CA GLY A 178 5.77 14.83 11.51
C GLY A 178 5.85 13.34 11.83
N GLU A 179 5.37 13.00 13.02
CA GLU A 179 5.46 11.65 13.56
C GLU A 179 4.48 10.66 12.88
N LEU A 180 4.98 9.46 12.65
CA LEU A 180 4.14 8.35 12.16
C LEU A 180 3.00 8.06 13.16
N GLY A 181 1.80 7.86 12.63
CA GLY A 181 0.59 7.60 13.42
C GLY A 181 -0.11 8.84 13.97
N LYS A 182 0.44 10.03 13.75
CA LYS A 182 -0.20 11.29 14.17
C LYS A 182 -0.94 11.96 13.02
N ARG A 183 -1.89 12.82 13.37
CA ARG A 183 -2.50 13.73 12.40
C ARG A 183 -1.52 14.86 12.10
N VAL A 184 -1.26 15.07 10.82
CA VAL A 184 -0.33 16.08 10.30
C VAL A 184 -1.12 17.12 9.54
N GLY A 185 -0.74 18.39 9.71
CA GLY A 185 -1.28 19.51 8.92
C GLY A 185 -0.14 20.38 8.39
N ALA A 186 -0.17 20.67 7.11
CA ALA A 186 0.73 21.62 6.48
C ALA A 186 -0.06 22.84 6.00
N ARG A 187 0.36 24.03 6.45
CA ARG A 187 -0.15 25.32 5.98
C ARG A 187 0.93 26.04 5.20
N TYR A 188 0.53 26.59 4.07
CA TYR A 188 1.45 27.25 3.14
C TYR A 188 1.29 28.76 3.19
N ALA A 189 2.25 29.44 3.83
CA ALA A 189 2.31 30.90 3.86
C ALA A 189 2.50 31.50 2.46
N PHE A 190 3.13 30.75 1.55
CA PHE A 190 3.35 31.13 0.15
C PHE A 190 2.69 30.09 -0.76
N PRO A 191 1.38 30.23 -1.05
CA PRO A 191 0.67 29.31 -1.93
C PRO A 191 1.19 29.41 -3.35
N MET A 192 1.31 28.25 -4.03
CA MET A 192 1.60 28.17 -5.46
C MET A 192 0.28 28.14 -6.21
N TYR A 193 0.03 29.15 -7.01
CA TYR A 193 -1.21 29.26 -7.79
C TYR A 193 -1.05 28.62 -9.16
N ILE A 194 -2.03 27.83 -9.55
CA ILE A 194 -2.12 27.14 -10.83
C ILE A 194 -3.39 27.63 -11.53
N PRO A 195 -3.35 27.90 -12.86
CA PRO A 195 -4.52 28.32 -13.61
C PRO A 195 -5.66 27.30 -13.53
N VAL A 196 -6.89 27.82 -13.48
CA VAL A 196 -8.11 27.02 -13.48
C VAL A 196 -8.59 26.82 -14.90
N GLN A 197 -8.70 25.56 -15.34
CA GLN A 197 -9.21 25.19 -16.65
C GLN A 197 -10.74 25.16 -16.69
N LYS A 198 -11.38 24.57 -15.66
CA LYS A 198 -12.84 24.49 -15.60
C LYS A 198 -13.43 25.84 -15.16
N LYS A 199 -14.20 26.47 -16.02
CA LYS A 199 -14.87 27.74 -15.69
C LYS A 199 -16.23 27.57 -15.00
N VAL A 200 -16.88 26.42 -15.16
CA VAL A 200 -18.17 26.09 -14.51
C VAL A 200 -18.05 24.70 -13.91
N PHE A 201 -18.32 24.58 -12.63
CA PHE A 201 -18.30 23.30 -11.92
C PHE A 201 -19.16 23.35 -10.65
N ASP A 202 -19.71 22.20 -10.29
CA ASP A 202 -20.51 21.96 -9.09
C ASP A 202 -19.82 21.00 -8.12
N SER A 203 -18.69 20.45 -8.53
CA SER A 203 -17.91 19.50 -7.75
C SER A 203 -16.43 19.68 -7.99
N VAL A 204 -15.63 19.30 -7.00
CA VAL A 204 -14.19 19.30 -7.06
C VAL A 204 -13.67 17.92 -6.67
N GLU A 205 -12.90 17.30 -7.56
CA GLU A 205 -12.25 16.03 -7.30
C GLU A 205 -10.79 16.26 -6.89
N ILE A 206 -10.42 15.68 -5.75
CA ILE A 206 -9.03 15.64 -5.27
C ILE A 206 -8.52 14.21 -5.37
N ASN A 207 -7.35 14.04 -5.96
CA ASN A 207 -6.65 12.77 -6.02
C ASN A 207 -5.26 12.92 -5.40
N ILE A 208 -4.99 12.16 -4.33
CA ILE A 208 -3.71 12.19 -3.62
C ILE A 208 -2.96 10.88 -3.93
N MET A 209 -1.79 11.02 -4.51
CA MET A 209 -0.92 9.93 -4.95
C MET A 209 0.41 9.97 -4.20
N THR A 210 1.13 8.88 -4.20
CA THR A 210 2.51 8.78 -3.74
C THR A 210 3.49 9.19 -4.86
N GLU A 211 4.77 9.27 -4.53
CA GLU A 211 5.84 9.49 -5.52
C GLU A 211 5.96 8.38 -6.57
N THR A 212 5.44 7.18 -6.28
CA THR A 212 5.40 6.05 -7.23
C THR A 212 4.21 6.08 -8.17
N GLY A 213 3.30 7.05 -8.01
CA GLY A 213 2.07 7.14 -8.79
C GLY A 213 0.95 6.23 -8.31
N ASP A 214 1.09 5.63 -7.14
CA ASP A 214 0.03 4.84 -6.49
C ASP A 214 -0.88 5.73 -5.65
N PRO A 215 -2.17 5.39 -5.49
CA PRO A 215 -3.04 6.09 -4.56
C PRO A 215 -2.47 6.11 -3.14
N ALA A 216 -2.39 7.28 -2.51
CA ALA A 216 -1.88 7.40 -1.14
C ALA A 216 -2.63 6.43 -0.19
N PRO A 217 -1.92 5.50 0.47
CA PRO A 217 -2.53 4.39 1.22
C PRO A 217 -2.88 4.80 2.66
N PHE A 218 -3.67 5.86 2.82
CA PHE A 218 -4.18 6.26 4.15
C PHE A 218 -5.03 5.14 4.74
N ILE A 219 -4.77 4.79 6.00
CA ILE A 219 -5.49 3.71 6.69
C ILE A 219 -6.68 4.24 7.47
N ASP A 220 -6.50 5.35 8.16
CA ASP A 220 -7.52 5.89 9.06
C ASP A 220 -7.74 7.39 8.83
N GLY A 221 -9.00 7.78 8.94
CA GLY A 221 -9.43 9.17 9.00
C GLY A 221 -9.46 9.89 7.65
N PRO A 222 -10.18 10.99 7.60
CA PRO A 222 -10.28 11.80 6.39
C PRO A 222 -9.01 12.63 6.17
N SER A 223 -8.64 12.81 4.91
CA SER A 223 -7.78 13.91 4.48
C SER A 223 -8.64 15.14 4.20
N THR A 224 -8.12 16.31 4.53
CA THR A 224 -8.79 17.59 4.27
C THR A 224 -7.85 18.48 3.48
N VAL A 225 -8.38 19.09 2.42
CA VAL A 225 -7.66 20.00 1.54
C VAL A 225 -8.40 21.33 1.54
N THR A 226 -7.69 22.43 1.80
CA THR A 226 -8.23 23.79 1.70
C THR A 226 -7.68 24.45 0.44
N LEU A 227 -8.57 24.86 -0.44
CA LEU A 227 -8.26 25.54 -1.68
C LEU A 227 -8.54 27.05 -1.53
N HIS A 228 -7.67 27.84 -2.11
CA HIS A 228 -7.86 29.29 -2.23
C HIS A 228 -7.88 29.68 -3.71
N PHE A 229 -9.00 30.23 -4.16
CA PHE A 229 -9.16 30.76 -5.50
C PHE A 229 -8.90 32.27 -5.51
N ARG A 230 -8.22 32.75 -6.54
CA ARG A 230 -8.05 34.18 -6.81
C ARG A 230 -8.17 34.49 -8.30
N ARG A 231 -8.48 35.74 -8.61
CA ARG A 231 -8.49 36.31 -9.95
C ARG A 231 -7.18 36.98 -10.29
#